data_11ffca9979dbfb878a05b2bfca98cdfc
#
_entry.id   11ffca9979dbfb878a05b2bfca98cdfc
#
_cell.length_a   1.000
_cell.length_b   1.000
_cell.length_c   1.000
_cell.angle_alpha   90.00
_cell.angle_beta   90.00
_cell.angle_gamma   90.00
#
_symmetry.space_group_name_H-M   'P 1'
#
loop_
_entity.id
_entity.type
_entity.pdbx_description
1 polymer ?
#
loop_
_entity_poly.entity_id
_entity_poly.type
_entity_poly.pdbx_seq_one_letter_code
_entity_poly.pdbx_strand_id
1 'polypeptide(L)' 'MVYGRNVAKELLENGKIVQKIILQDGFSDKEINSLIEKRKVPVQYKSKREIDRLAPGVHQGIILFMKIMLESI' A
#
# COMPACT_ATOMS: atom_id res chain seq x y z
N MET A 1 3.68 -6.96 -5.55
CA MET A 1 2.45 -6.33 -5.07
C MET A 1 1.90 -7.10 -3.88
N VAL A 2 1.64 -6.43 -2.80
CA VAL A 2 1.02 -7.01 -1.62
C VAL A 2 -0.18 -6.18 -1.21
N TYR A 3 -1.10 -6.76 -0.47
CA TYR A 3 -2.30 -6.06 -0.06
C TYR A 3 -2.81 -6.55 1.29
N GLY A 4 -3.63 -5.73 1.93
CA GLY A 4 -4.17 -6.00 3.26
C GLY A 4 -3.58 -5.08 4.31
N ARG A 5 -4.39 -4.75 5.33
CA ARG A 5 -3.98 -3.80 6.36
C ARG A 5 -2.84 -4.31 7.23
N ASN A 6 -2.89 -5.57 7.62
CA ASN A 6 -1.86 -6.13 8.50
C ASN A 6 -0.51 -6.13 7.81
N VAL A 7 -0.49 -6.52 6.53
CA VAL A 7 0.72 -6.51 5.74
C VAL A 7 1.25 -5.10 5.58
N ALA A 8 0.34 -4.15 5.32
CA ALA A 8 0.73 -2.75 5.16
C ALA A 8 1.39 -2.20 6.43
N LYS A 9 0.80 -2.44 7.58
CA LYS A 9 1.35 -1.98 8.84
C LYS A 9 2.73 -2.58 9.09
N GLU A 10 2.85 -3.87 8.88
CA GLU A 10 4.12 -4.55 9.10
C GLU A 10 5.23 -4.02 8.20
N LEU A 11 4.94 -3.87 6.92
CA LEU A 11 5.94 -3.37 5.98
C LEU A 11 6.34 -1.94 6.28
N LEU A 12 5.38 -1.09 6.61
CA LEU A 12 5.67 0.31 6.91
C LEU A 12 6.41 0.47 8.22
N GLU A 13 6.09 -0.34 9.22
CA GLU A 13 6.76 -0.30 10.51
C GLU A 13 8.20 -0.83 10.44
N ASN A 14 8.41 -1.86 9.63
CA ASN A 14 9.72 -2.51 9.54
C ASN A 14 10.69 -1.81 8.58
N GLY A 15 10.31 -0.66 8.06
CA GLY A 15 11.20 0.11 7.22
C GLY A 15 11.44 -0.45 5.83
N LYS A 16 10.56 -1.31 5.36
CA LYS A 16 10.67 -1.83 4.00
C LYS A 16 10.45 -0.72 2.99
N ILE A 17 11.13 -0.82 1.87
CA ILE A 17 10.99 0.18 0.81
C ILE A 17 9.72 -0.09 0.03
N VAL A 18 8.76 0.81 0.14
CA VAL A 18 7.49 0.74 -0.57
C VAL A 18 7.52 1.79 -1.67
N GLN A 19 7.34 1.36 -2.91
CA GLN A 19 7.41 2.26 -4.06
C GLN A 19 6.20 3.18 -4.12
N LYS A 20 5.01 2.63 -3.96
CA LYS A 20 3.78 3.40 -3.94
C LYS A 20 2.68 2.62 -3.26
N ILE A 21 1.64 3.32 -2.85
CA ILE A 21 0.48 2.72 -2.21
C ILE A 21 -0.78 3.16 -2.94
N ILE A 22 -1.68 2.23 -3.17
CA ILE A 22 -3.00 2.53 -3.72
C ILE A 22 -4.02 2.33 -2.63
N LEU A 23 -4.82 3.35 -2.36
CA LEU A 23 -5.88 3.31 -1.36
C LEU A 23 -7.23 3.42 -2.04
N GLN A 24 -8.21 2.71 -1.49
CA GLN A 24 -9.59 2.83 -1.94
C GLN A 24 -10.14 4.19 -1.52
N ASP A 25 -10.96 4.78 -2.37
CA ASP A 25 -11.63 6.03 -2.02
C ASP A 25 -12.40 5.84 -0.71
N GLY A 26 -12.21 6.74 0.23
CA GLY A 26 -12.82 6.64 1.54
C GLY A 26 -12.06 5.79 2.54
N PHE A 27 -10.90 5.25 2.16
CA PHE A 27 -10.08 4.48 3.09
C PHE A 27 -9.75 5.33 4.32
N SER A 28 -9.99 4.75 5.50
CA SER A 28 -9.76 5.46 6.75
C SER A 28 -9.15 4.50 7.76
N ASP A 29 -7.85 4.62 7.99
CA ASP A 29 -7.14 3.89 9.02
C ASP A 29 -6.05 4.82 9.53
N LYS A 30 -6.22 5.32 10.73
CA LYS A 30 -5.33 6.32 11.29
C LYS A 30 -3.89 5.84 11.43
N GLU A 31 -3.70 4.59 11.81
CA GLU A 31 -2.36 4.03 11.96
C GLU A 31 -1.64 3.97 10.62
N ILE A 32 -2.31 3.45 9.61
CA ILE A 32 -1.71 3.32 8.28
C ILE A 32 -1.46 4.70 7.69
N ASN A 33 -2.42 5.61 7.79
CA ASN A 33 -2.24 6.96 7.28
C ASN A 33 -1.07 7.66 7.95
N SER A 34 -0.93 7.49 9.24
CA SER A 34 0.17 8.07 9.99
C SER A 34 1.52 7.50 9.53
N LEU A 35 1.58 6.21 9.32
CA LEU A 35 2.80 5.56 8.82
C LEU A 35 3.15 6.02 7.42
N ILE A 36 2.15 6.17 6.56
CA ILE A 36 2.35 6.66 5.20
C ILE A 36 2.95 8.06 5.21
N GLU A 37 2.40 8.94 6.02
CA GLU A 37 2.90 10.30 6.15
C GLU A 37 4.33 10.33 6.68
N LYS A 38 4.59 9.53 7.70
CA LYS A 38 5.91 9.45 8.31
C LYS A 38 6.95 8.98 7.30
N ARG A 39 6.57 8.02 6.46
CA ARG A 39 7.48 7.45 5.48
C ARG A 39 7.48 8.20 4.15
N LYS A 40 6.55 9.13 3.98
CA LYS A 40 6.42 9.93 2.75
C LYS A 40 6.30 9.07 1.49
N VAL A 41 5.47 8.05 1.57
CA VAL A 41 5.24 7.16 0.43
C VAL A 41 4.19 7.76 -0.49
N PRO A 42 4.41 7.75 -1.82
CA PRO A 42 3.39 8.22 -2.75
C PRO A 42 2.11 7.39 -2.65
N VAL A 43 0.97 8.07 -2.64
CA VAL A 43 -0.33 7.43 -2.52
C VAL A 43 -1.22 7.84 -3.67
N GLN A 44 -1.94 6.87 -4.23
CA GLN A 44 -2.98 7.11 -5.21
C GLN A 44 -4.30 6.57 -4.68
N TYR A 45 -5.38 7.30 -4.94
CA TYR A 45 -6.71 6.85 -4.57
C TYR A 45 -7.43 6.33 -5.80
N LYS A 46 -8.08 5.18 -5.66
CA LYS A 46 -8.82 4.56 -6.74
C LYS A 46 -10.15 4.05 -6.22
N SER A 47 -11.10 3.84 -7.11
CA SER A 47 -12.40 3.30 -6.75
C SER A 47 -12.26 1.83 -6.35
N LYS A 48 -13.25 1.35 -5.60
CA LYS A 48 -13.28 -0.06 -5.20
C LYS A 48 -13.21 -0.99 -6.41
N ARG A 49 -13.91 -0.62 -7.48
CA ARG A 49 -13.93 -1.42 -8.70
C ARG A 49 -12.53 -1.57 -9.30
N GLU A 50 -11.77 -0.48 -9.33
CA GLU A 50 -10.42 -0.52 -9.87
C GLU A 50 -9.49 -1.34 -9.00
N ILE A 51 -9.60 -1.19 -7.68
CA ILE A 51 -8.78 -1.96 -6.74
C ILE A 51 -9.10 -3.43 -6.82
N ASP A 52 -10.37 -3.79 -6.94
CA ASP A 52 -10.79 -5.18 -7.08
C ASP A 52 -10.19 -5.84 -8.33
N ARG A 53 -10.01 -5.06 -9.38
CA ARG A 53 -9.37 -5.57 -10.61
C ARG A 53 -7.88 -5.80 -10.41
N LEU A 54 -7.22 -4.93 -9.65
CA LEU A 54 -5.80 -5.03 -9.43
C LEU A 54 -5.45 -6.13 -8.44
N ALA A 55 -6.28 -6.32 -7.43
CA ALA A 55 -6.03 -7.29 -6.36
C ALA A 55 -7.30 -8.06 -6.08
N PRO A 56 -7.60 -9.09 -6.86
CA PRO A 56 -8.78 -9.92 -6.59
C PRO A 56 -8.58 -10.66 -5.27
N GLY A 57 -9.56 -10.56 -4.39
CA GLY A 57 -9.49 -11.16 -3.07
C GLY A 57 -9.67 -10.13 -1.98
N VAL A 58 -9.23 -10.45 -0.77
CA VAL A 58 -9.40 -9.57 0.38
C VAL A 58 -8.25 -8.59 0.48
N HIS A 59 -8.39 -7.42 -0.13
CA HIS A 59 -7.36 -6.38 -0.11
C HIS A 59 -7.57 -5.33 0.97
N GLN A 60 -8.74 -5.29 1.58
CA GLN A 60 -9.08 -4.34 2.65
C GLN A 60 -8.88 -2.86 2.27
N GLY A 61 -8.94 -2.58 0.98
CA GLY A 61 -8.83 -1.21 0.48
C GLY A 61 -7.42 -0.66 0.37
N ILE A 62 -6.41 -1.49 0.48
CA ILE A 62 -5.02 -1.04 0.38
C ILE A 62 -4.15 -2.03 -0.40
N ILE A 63 -3.38 -1.48 -1.33
CA ILE A 63 -2.42 -2.25 -2.13
C ILE A 63 -1.08 -1.53 -2.06
N LEU A 64 -0.02 -2.28 -1.82
CA LEU A 64 1.33 -1.73 -1.76
C LEU A 64 2.18 -2.32 -2.87
N PHE A 65 2.93 -1.46 -3.53
CA PHE A 65 3.90 -1.87 -4.54
C PHE A 65 5.29 -1.72 -3.96
N MET A 66 5.96 -2.85 -3.80
CA MET A 66 7.30 -2.86 -3.26
C MET A 66 8.31 -2.50 -4.34
N LYS A 67 9.36 -1.80 -3.95
CA LYS A 67 10.43 -1.50 -4.86
C LYS A 67 11.32 -2.73 -4.99
N ILE A 68 11.43 -3.24 -6.20
CA ILE A 68 12.34 -4.34 -6.47
C ILE A 68 13.68 -3.73 -6.83
N MET A 69 14.66 -3.98 -6.00
CA MET A 69 16.02 -3.60 -6.30
C MET A 69 16.61 -4.66 -7.20
N LEU A 70 16.48 -4.45 -8.49
CA LEU A 70 17.20 -5.25 -9.44
C LEU A 70 18.61 -4.70 -9.49
N GLU A 71 19.51 -5.41 -8.90
CA GLU A 71 20.91 -5.08 -9.09
C GLU A 71 21.29 -5.48 -10.49
N SER A 72 21.16 -4.56 -11.39
CA SER A 72 21.81 -4.75 -12.68
C SER A 72 23.21 -4.17 -12.53
N ILE A 73 24.10 -4.95 -12.77
CA ILE A 73 25.50 -4.56 -12.77
C ILE A 73 25.82 -3.87 -14.06
#